data_70710a9180d3a9b7f57b127b9b4fc3b8
#
_entry.id   70710a9180d3a9b7f57b127b9b4fc3b8
#
_cell.length_a   1.000
_cell.length_b   1.000
_cell.length_c   1.000
_cell.angle_alpha   90.00
_cell.angle_beta   90.00
_cell.angle_gamma   90.00
#
_symmetry.space_group_name_H-M   'P 1'
#
loop_
_entity.id
_entity.type
_entity.pdbx_description
1 polymer ?
#
loop_
_entity_poly.entity_id
_entity_poly.type
_entity_poly.pdbx_seq_one_letter_code
_entity_poly.pdbx_strand_id
1 'polypeptide(L)'
;MDLSKRRLLAASFAAAALAGLGACASSKDDGAARRSAGEFTDDAALTAKVKSAIATDAGAKTAAAVNVETYRGVVQLTGFVDSDEQVTRAVSAAKKVQGVRSVKNDIRLKR
;
A
#
# COMPACT_ATOMS: atom_id res chain seq x y z
N MET A 1 -23.57 -32.28 -32.38
CA MET A 1 -22.93 -31.19 -33.10
C MET A 1 -22.95 -29.90 -32.30
N ASP A 2 -24.12 -29.48 -31.97
CA ASP A 2 -24.23 -28.24 -31.25
C ASP A 2 -23.56 -28.26 -29.88
N LEU A 3 -23.58 -29.41 -29.26
CA LEU A 3 -22.93 -29.57 -27.97
C LEU A 3 -21.42 -29.36 -28.07
N SER A 4 -20.85 -29.84 -29.13
CA SER A 4 -19.42 -29.66 -29.35
C SER A 4 -19.05 -28.19 -29.51
N LYS A 5 -19.89 -27.47 -30.21
CA LYS A 5 -19.66 -26.05 -30.42
C LYS A 5 -19.77 -25.30 -29.11
N ARG A 6 -20.73 -25.69 -28.31
CA ARG A 6 -20.91 -25.05 -27.00
C ARG A 6 -19.71 -25.28 -26.11
N ARG A 7 -19.17 -26.49 -26.16
CA ARG A 7 -18.00 -26.81 -25.36
C ARG A 7 -16.81 -25.98 -25.79
N LEU A 8 -16.67 -25.81 -27.07
CA LEU A 8 -15.59 -25.01 -27.59
C LEU A 8 -15.69 -23.58 -27.19
N LEU A 9 -16.91 -23.06 -27.18
CA LEU A 9 -17.15 -21.69 -26.74
C LEU A 9 -16.81 -21.50 -25.27
N ALA A 10 -17.19 -22.49 -24.47
CA ALA A 10 -16.88 -22.43 -23.05
C ALA A 10 -15.39 -22.43 -22.82
N ALA A 11 -14.67 -23.22 -23.58
CA ALA A 11 -13.23 -23.25 -23.46
C ALA A 11 -12.61 -21.92 -23.84
N SER A 12 -13.18 -21.27 -24.83
CA SER A 12 -12.70 -19.97 -25.24
C SER A 12 -12.88 -18.94 -24.14
N PHE A 13 -14.01 -19.02 -23.48
CA PHE A 13 -14.24 -18.11 -22.36
C PHE A 13 -13.22 -18.29 -21.26
N ALA A 14 -12.95 -19.53 -20.94
CA ALA A 14 -11.98 -19.81 -19.90
C ALA A 14 -10.61 -19.24 -20.25
N ALA A 15 -10.22 -19.40 -21.49
CA ALA A 15 -8.95 -18.87 -21.95
C ALA A 15 -8.90 -17.35 -21.83
N ALA A 16 -10.00 -16.72 -22.20
CA ALA A 16 -10.08 -15.28 -22.14
C ALA A 16 -9.96 -14.78 -20.70
N ALA A 17 -10.60 -15.48 -19.79
CA ALA A 17 -10.53 -15.11 -18.39
C ALA A 17 -9.10 -15.19 -17.86
N LEU A 18 -8.40 -16.25 -18.23
CA LEU A 18 -7.01 -16.40 -17.81
C LEU A 18 -6.14 -15.29 -18.37
N ALA A 19 -6.39 -14.93 -19.60
CA ALA A 19 -5.63 -13.85 -20.22
C ALA A 19 -5.88 -12.54 -19.47
N GLY A 20 -7.10 -12.32 -19.05
CA GLY A 20 -7.43 -11.13 -18.29
C GLY A 20 -6.70 -11.06 -16.97
N LEU A 21 -6.62 -12.19 -16.28
CA LEU A 21 -5.89 -12.25 -15.04
C LEU A 21 -4.41 -12.02 -15.24
N GLY A 22 -3.88 -12.56 -16.33
CA GLY A 22 -2.48 -12.35 -16.65
C GLY A 22 -2.20 -10.88 -16.90
N ALA A 23 -3.09 -10.19 -17.57
CA ALA A 23 -2.92 -8.78 -17.82
C ALA A 23 -2.92 -7.98 -16.52
N CYS A 24 -3.78 -8.35 -15.59
CA CYS A 24 -3.80 -7.68 -14.30
C CYS A 24 -2.52 -7.93 -13.53
N ALA A 25 -2.02 -9.16 -13.60
CA ALA A 25 -0.81 -9.49 -12.89
C ALA A 25 0.40 -8.75 -13.45
N SER A 26 0.41 -8.50 -14.73
CA SER A 26 1.51 -7.79 -15.35
C SER A 26 1.40 -6.29 -15.20
N SER A 27 0.49 -5.85 -14.43
CA SER A 27 0.27 -4.42 -14.23
C SER A 27 1.36 -3.76 -13.41
N LYS A 28 2.43 -4.43 -13.15
CA LYS A 28 3.61 -3.74 -12.64
C LYS A 28 4.10 -2.72 -13.62
N ASP A 29 3.61 -2.79 -14.80
CA ASP A 29 3.80 -1.74 -15.77
C ASP A 29 3.26 -0.44 -15.29
N ASP A 30 2.61 -0.48 -14.20
CA ASP A 30 2.06 0.69 -13.56
C ASP A 30 3.10 1.71 -13.21
N GLY A 31 4.35 1.39 -13.35
CA GLY A 31 5.37 2.36 -13.18
C GLY A 31 5.13 3.60 -14.04
N ALA A 32 4.70 3.37 -15.27
CA ALA A 32 4.38 4.47 -16.17
C ALA A 32 3.08 5.15 -15.76
N ALA A 33 2.10 4.37 -15.35
CA ALA A 33 0.82 4.91 -14.93
C ALA A 33 0.96 5.78 -13.69
N ARG A 34 1.83 5.38 -12.79
CA ARG A 34 2.06 6.15 -11.59
C ARG A 34 2.60 7.54 -11.89
N ARG A 35 3.51 7.62 -12.82
CA ARG A 35 4.05 8.92 -13.19
C ARG A 35 3.00 9.82 -13.79
N SER A 36 2.12 9.27 -14.59
CA SER A 36 1.07 10.06 -15.20
C SER A 36 -0.04 10.39 -14.22
N ALA A 37 -0.26 9.55 -13.21
CA ALA A 37 -1.28 9.81 -12.22
C ALA A 37 -0.87 10.89 -11.22
N GLY A 38 0.41 11.16 -11.09
CA GLY A 38 0.89 12.27 -10.30
C GLY A 38 0.76 12.06 -8.80
N GLU A 39 0.30 13.08 -8.11
CA GLU A 39 0.36 13.13 -6.66
C GLU A 39 -0.41 12.04 -5.94
N PHE A 40 -1.55 11.63 -6.49
CA PHE A 40 -2.35 10.59 -5.81
C PHE A 40 -1.58 9.30 -5.67
N THR A 41 -0.91 8.91 -6.74
CA THR A 41 -0.14 7.68 -6.72
C THR A 41 1.07 7.82 -5.79
N ASP A 42 1.67 8.99 -5.77
CA ASP A 42 2.81 9.23 -4.90
C ASP A 42 2.41 9.15 -3.44
N ASP A 43 1.27 9.71 -3.08
CA ASP A 43 0.80 9.65 -1.70
C ASP A 43 0.48 8.22 -1.30
N ALA A 44 -0.15 7.45 -2.18
CA ALA A 44 -0.45 6.05 -1.89
C ALA A 44 0.83 5.24 -1.75
N ALA A 45 1.80 5.48 -2.60
CA ALA A 45 3.09 4.80 -2.51
C ALA A 45 3.81 5.16 -1.22
N LEU A 46 3.76 6.43 -0.83
CA LEU A 46 4.38 6.86 0.41
C LEU A 46 3.71 6.21 1.62
N THR A 47 2.40 6.13 1.61
CA THR A 47 1.68 5.47 2.69
C THR A 47 2.17 4.04 2.87
N ALA A 48 2.28 3.31 1.77
CA ALA A 48 2.75 1.93 1.82
C ALA A 48 4.19 1.85 2.31
N LYS A 49 5.04 2.75 1.83
CA LYS A 49 6.45 2.75 2.24
C LYS A 49 6.61 3.09 3.72
N VAL A 50 5.84 4.06 4.19
CA VAL A 50 5.89 4.44 5.60
C VAL A 50 5.44 3.29 6.47
N LYS A 51 4.34 2.66 6.10
CA LYS A 51 3.84 1.54 6.88
C LYS A 51 4.85 0.40 6.91
N SER A 52 5.48 0.13 5.80
CA SER A 52 6.52 -0.89 5.73
C SER A 52 7.73 -0.52 6.59
N ALA A 53 8.12 0.73 6.57
CA ALA A 53 9.24 1.19 7.38
C ALA A 53 8.93 1.08 8.87
N ILE A 54 7.71 1.39 9.26
CA ILE A 54 7.29 1.25 10.65
C ILE A 54 7.33 -0.22 11.06
N ALA A 55 6.86 -1.10 10.19
CA ALA A 55 6.89 -2.53 10.48
C ALA A 55 8.32 -3.03 10.68
N THR A 56 9.26 -2.53 9.91
CA THR A 56 10.66 -2.91 10.00
C THR A 56 11.32 -2.35 11.25
N ASP A 57 11.11 -1.06 11.52
CA ASP A 57 11.84 -0.37 12.58
C ASP A 57 11.15 -0.45 13.93
N ALA A 58 9.84 -0.47 13.95
CA ALA A 58 9.08 -0.48 15.20
C ALA A 58 8.33 -1.78 15.45
N GLY A 59 8.33 -2.66 14.47
CA GLY A 59 7.70 -3.96 14.61
C GLY A 59 6.33 -4.03 13.97
N ALA A 60 5.94 -5.25 13.60
CA ALA A 60 4.65 -5.47 12.92
C ALA A 60 3.48 -5.08 13.80
N LYS A 61 3.59 -5.28 15.09
CA LYS A 61 2.53 -4.93 16.02
C LYS A 61 2.29 -3.43 16.04
N THR A 62 3.36 -2.65 16.04
CA THR A 62 3.26 -1.21 16.00
C THR A 62 2.68 -0.75 14.67
N ALA A 63 3.15 -1.35 13.57
CA ALA A 63 2.64 -0.98 12.25
C ALA A 63 1.14 -1.25 12.15
N ALA A 64 0.67 -2.32 12.73
CA ALA A 64 -0.75 -2.65 12.73
C ALA A 64 -1.57 -1.68 13.58
N ALA A 65 -0.97 -1.15 14.64
CA ALA A 65 -1.64 -0.24 15.55
C ALA A 65 -1.65 1.20 15.06
N VAL A 66 -0.76 1.54 14.14
CA VAL A 66 -0.61 2.92 13.66
C VAL A 66 -1.27 3.04 12.29
N ASN A 67 -2.12 4.04 12.17
CA ASN A 67 -2.75 4.35 10.91
C ASN A 67 -1.94 5.44 10.21
N VAL A 68 -1.69 5.24 8.93
CA VAL A 68 -0.85 6.15 8.15
C VAL A 68 -1.67 6.77 7.05
N GLU A 69 -1.65 8.09 6.98
CA GLU A 69 -2.29 8.83 5.90
C GLU A 69 -1.28 9.81 5.34
N THR A 70 -1.30 9.97 4.03
CA THR A 70 -0.37 10.84 3.35
C THR A 70 -1.11 11.79 2.44
N TYR A 71 -0.74 13.05 2.52
CA TYR A 71 -1.30 14.07 1.65
C TYR A 71 -0.18 15.01 1.21
N ARG A 72 0.12 14.97 -0.07
CA ARG A 72 1.16 15.81 -0.67
C ARG A 72 2.49 15.73 0.07
N GLY A 73 2.85 14.51 0.44
CA GLY A 73 4.11 14.28 1.12
C GLY A 73 4.08 14.48 2.62
N VAL A 74 2.98 14.98 3.16
CA VAL A 74 2.82 15.12 4.60
C VAL A 74 2.20 13.84 5.13
N VAL A 75 2.89 13.17 6.04
CA VAL A 75 2.45 11.90 6.60
C VAL A 75 1.85 12.16 7.98
N GLN A 76 0.64 11.68 8.17
CA GLN A 76 -0.01 11.75 9.47
C GLN A 76 -0.09 10.37 10.08
N LEU A 77 0.38 10.24 11.30
CA LEU A 77 0.36 8.99 12.05
C LEU A 77 -0.64 9.09 13.19
N THR A 78 -1.56 8.14 13.25
CA THR A 78 -2.57 8.12 14.33
C THR A 78 -2.66 6.70 14.87
N GLY A 79 -3.19 6.57 16.07
CA GLY A 79 -3.38 5.26 16.66
C GLY A 79 -2.99 5.23 18.12
N PHE A 80 -3.02 4.02 18.66
CA PHE A 80 -2.68 3.79 20.07
C PHE A 80 -1.64 2.70 20.15
N VAL A 81 -0.58 2.97 20.90
CA VAL A 81 0.50 2.01 21.12
C VAL A 81 0.75 1.87 22.61
N ASP A 82 1.61 0.90 22.95
CA ASP A 82 1.81 0.55 24.36
C ASP A 82 2.89 1.38 25.05
N SER A 83 3.82 1.95 24.29
CA SER A 83 4.94 2.67 24.89
C SER A 83 5.39 3.85 24.06
N ASP A 84 6.05 4.79 24.72
CA ASP A 84 6.64 5.95 24.04
C ASP A 84 7.70 5.54 23.06
N GLU A 85 8.39 4.45 23.34
CA GLU A 85 9.41 3.97 22.45
C GLU A 85 8.82 3.61 21.09
N GLN A 86 7.64 3.00 21.10
CA GLN A 86 6.97 2.67 19.86
C GLN A 86 6.62 3.92 19.06
N VAL A 87 6.18 4.96 19.77
CA VAL A 87 5.88 6.24 19.13
C VAL A 87 7.13 6.79 18.45
N THR A 88 8.22 6.84 19.21
CA THR A 88 9.47 7.41 18.71
C THR A 88 9.98 6.64 17.50
N ARG A 89 9.92 5.33 17.55
CA ARG A 89 10.39 4.50 16.45
C ARG A 89 9.51 4.66 15.21
N ALA A 90 8.21 4.74 15.41
CA ALA A 90 7.29 4.92 14.29
C ALA A 90 7.53 6.26 13.60
N VAL A 91 7.64 7.33 14.38
CA VAL A 91 7.88 8.65 13.82
C VAL A 91 9.23 8.70 13.10
N SER A 92 10.25 8.14 13.72
CA SER A 92 11.57 8.10 13.14
C SER A 92 11.59 7.32 11.83
N ALA A 93 10.91 6.18 11.81
CA ALA A 93 10.81 5.38 10.60
C ALA A 93 10.13 6.15 9.47
N ALA A 94 9.05 6.85 9.80
CA ALA A 94 8.34 7.62 8.80
C ALA A 94 9.20 8.73 8.22
N LYS A 95 9.98 9.39 9.06
CA LYS A 95 10.84 10.49 8.61
C LYS A 95 11.94 10.03 7.68
N LYS A 96 12.35 8.79 7.78
CA LYS A 96 13.42 8.26 6.95
C LYS A 96 12.98 7.92 5.54
N VAL A 97 11.69 7.79 5.31
CA VAL A 97 11.19 7.39 4.01
C VAL A 97 11.39 8.51 3.01
N GLN A 98 12.00 8.16 1.89
CA GLN A 98 12.26 9.13 0.85
C GLN A 98 10.95 9.63 0.25
N GLY A 99 10.83 10.93 0.11
CA GLY A 99 9.62 11.55 -0.40
C GLY A 99 8.73 12.14 0.67
N VAL A 100 8.99 11.82 1.93
CA VAL A 100 8.23 12.39 3.04
C VAL A 100 8.73 13.80 3.31
N ARG A 101 7.80 14.75 3.25
CA ARG A 101 8.14 16.16 3.48
C ARG A 101 8.10 16.49 4.95
N SER A 102 7.10 15.97 5.64
CA SER A 102 6.98 16.16 7.07
C SER A 102 6.12 15.05 7.66
N VAL A 103 6.23 14.88 8.97
CA VAL A 103 5.47 13.85 9.67
C VAL A 103 4.69 14.53 10.80
N LYS A 104 3.40 14.28 10.81
CA LYS A 104 2.54 14.78 11.87
C LYS A 104 2.21 13.62 12.79
N ASN A 105 2.68 13.70 14.02
CA ASN A 105 2.50 12.62 14.98
C ASN A 105 1.28 12.84 15.85
N ASP A 106 0.34 11.90 15.76
CA ASP A 106 -0.85 11.92 16.59
C ASP A 106 -1.09 10.55 17.18
N ILE A 107 0.01 9.84 17.44
CA ILE A 107 -0.03 8.52 18.07
C ILE A 107 -0.13 8.73 19.57
N ARG A 108 -1.00 7.97 20.22
CA ARG A 108 -1.23 8.09 21.65
C ARG A 108 -0.94 6.77 22.34
N LEU A 109 -0.68 6.87 23.62
CA LEU A 109 -0.42 5.68 24.42
C LEU A 109 -1.73 5.08 24.90
N LYS A 110 -1.76 3.76 24.96
CA LYS A 110 -2.87 3.04 25.57
C LYS A 110 -2.80 3.19 27.07
N ARG A 111 -3.96 3.18 27.70
CA ARG A 111 -4.03 3.27 29.13
C ARG A 111 -4.84 2.15 29.72
#